data_7b6e7e68aaca28da83661ae0d093ed89
#
_entry.id   7b6e7e68aaca28da83661ae0d093ed89
#
_cell.length_a   1.000
_cell.length_b   1.000
_cell.length_c   1.000
_cell.angle_alpha   90.00
_cell.angle_beta   90.00
_cell.angle_gamma   90.00
#
_symmetry.space_group_name_H-M   'P 1'
#
loop_
_entity.id
_entity.type
_entity.pdbx_description
1 polymer ?
#
loop_
_entity_poly.entity_id
_entity_poly.type
_entity_poly.pdbx_seq_one_letter_code
_entity_poly.pdbx_strand_id
1 'polypeptide(L)'
;MRRLLMISPHFPPDSSAGTHRVRLLAPHLEAYGWRPTVLTVDEHGYEGRIDPALRALVPPSLDVERIHALSPRLTRPVGFGDLGLRALPGLRRAAWKRFERDAFDAVFITIYPSYPAVLGPMIKRRFGVPFILDYQDPWVGAWGRDVGGGARGAVDAKSRWTRALAERLEPRVLRMADGVTAVSERTFEEAINRTGARPRATAEIPIGWDPGDIDALARHANGTRLIPDDGRVNICYTGTLLPLGIESLRAVLRAARLVIERDPALGDRLRFYFFGTSNQTAGIEPRVMPHARELGVESLVHEHPARLDYFDALAALRQASALLLMGSSEPHYTPSKVFPALLANRPLLALYHERSTVIPMLQAAAPSPAARTVTFGDTRAVGDTVPCLADALAALIATAHAPVHIDRRALEPWSAHALAGRLASVCDQVAA
;
A
#
# COMPACT_ATOMS: atom_id res chain seq x y z
N MET A 1 15.92 23.73 -14.08
CA MET A 1 15.17 22.66 -13.40
C MET A 1 14.90 21.58 -14.42
N ARG A 2 15.32 20.34 -14.15
CA ARG A 2 15.09 19.18 -15.02
C ARG A 2 13.61 18.79 -15.00
N ARG A 3 13.14 18.16 -16.07
CA ARG A 3 11.72 17.79 -16.21
C ARG A 3 11.55 16.26 -16.20
N LEU A 4 10.61 15.79 -15.38
CA LEU A 4 10.28 14.36 -15.23
C LEU A 4 8.86 14.10 -15.72
N LEU A 5 8.67 13.23 -16.71
CA LEU A 5 7.36 12.73 -17.07
C LEU A 5 7.06 11.49 -16.20
N MET A 6 6.00 11.57 -15.37
CA MET A 6 5.56 10.48 -14.52
C MET A 6 4.30 9.83 -15.10
N ILE A 7 4.40 8.59 -15.56
CA ILE A 7 3.29 7.83 -16.12
C ILE A 7 2.76 6.90 -15.03
N SER A 8 1.59 7.23 -14.49
CA SER A 8 0.92 6.45 -13.44
C SER A 8 -0.57 6.34 -13.76
N PRO A 9 -1.06 5.19 -14.21
CA PRO A 9 -2.49 5.04 -14.52
C PRO A 9 -3.40 5.29 -13.32
N HIS A 10 -2.96 4.94 -12.11
CA HIS A 10 -3.66 5.21 -10.86
C HIS A 10 -3.20 6.53 -10.22
N PHE A 11 -4.14 7.44 -10.01
CA PHE A 11 -3.91 8.74 -9.39
C PHE A 11 -5.22 9.28 -8.79
N PRO A 12 -5.23 10.16 -7.80
CA PRO A 12 -6.47 10.73 -7.26
C PRO A 12 -7.43 11.23 -8.34
N PRO A 13 -8.73 10.90 -8.28
CA PRO A 13 -9.49 10.38 -7.14
C PRO A 13 -9.63 8.85 -7.06
N ASP A 14 -8.87 8.06 -7.82
CA ASP A 14 -8.86 6.62 -7.64
C ASP A 14 -8.40 6.23 -6.22
N SER A 15 -9.08 5.27 -5.58
CA SER A 15 -8.79 4.85 -4.22
C SER A 15 -7.94 3.57 -4.13
N SER A 16 -7.38 3.08 -5.24
CA SER A 16 -6.48 1.92 -5.22
C SER A 16 -5.15 2.23 -4.51
N ALA A 17 -4.43 1.19 -4.09
CA ALA A 17 -3.14 1.36 -3.42
C ALA A 17 -2.11 2.09 -4.31
N GLY A 18 -2.16 1.86 -5.63
CA GLY A 18 -1.25 2.48 -6.60
C GLY A 18 -1.33 4.01 -6.66
N THR A 19 -2.48 4.57 -6.29
CA THR A 19 -2.71 6.02 -6.25
C THR A 19 -1.72 6.75 -5.35
N HIS A 20 -1.32 6.15 -4.24
CA HIS A 20 -0.47 6.81 -3.26
C HIS A 20 0.99 6.95 -3.71
N ARG A 21 1.44 6.23 -4.75
CA ARG A 21 2.84 6.28 -5.21
C ARG A 21 3.24 7.64 -5.76
N VAL A 22 2.63 8.04 -6.88
CA VAL A 22 2.96 9.31 -7.54
C VAL A 22 2.39 10.50 -6.77
N ARG A 23 1.22 10.36 -6.13
CA ARG A 23 0.63 11.39 -5.29
C ARG A 23 1.57 11.86 -4.17
N LEU A 24 2.28 10.92 -3.52
CA LEU A 24 3.21 11.25 -2.44
C LEU A 24 4.53 11.83 -2.96
N LEU A 25 5.05 11.35 -4.08
CA LEU A 25 6.37 11.75 -4.56
C LEU A 25 6.37 13.04 -5.37
N ALA A 26 5.41 13.19 -6.31
CA ALA A 26 5.41 14.27 -7.28
C ALA A 26 5.45 15.68 -6.65
N PRO A 27 4.67 16.00 -5.59
CA PRO A 27 4.65 17.34 -5.02
C PRO A 27 6.00 17.81 -4.44
N HIS A 28 6.87 16.87 -4.08
CA HIS A 28 8.13 17.20 -3.40
C HIS A 28 9.35 17.21 -4.33
N LEU A 29 9.22 16.80 -5.60
CA LEU A 29 10.36 16.69 -6.53
C LEU A 29 10.98 18.04 -6.91
N GLU A 30 10.21 19.13 -6.92
CA GLU A 30 10.74 20.47 -7.23
C GLU A 30 11.79 20.93 -6.21
N ALA A 31 11.68 20.50 -4.95
CA ALA A 31 12.67 20.77 -3.91
C ALA A 31 14.05 20.16 -4.24
N TYR A 32 14.07 19.14 -5.10
CA TYR A 32 15.27 18.44 -5.56
C TYR A 32 15.65 18.75 -7.01
N GLY A 33 15.10 19.84 -7.57
CA GLY A 33 15.45 20.33 -8.91
C GLY A 33 14.74 19.62 -10.07
N TRP A 34 13.70 18.80 -9.78
CA TRP A 34 12.92 18.08 -10.79
C TRP A 34 11.48 18.62 -10.86
N ARG A 35 11.05 19.07 -12.04
CA ARG A 35 9.66 19.45 -12.26
C ARG A 35 8.88 18.26 -12.81
N PRO A 36 7.93 17.72 -12.05
CA PRO A 36 7.12 16.59 -12.50
C PRO A 36 5.95 17.05 -13.40
N THR A 37 5.64 16.24 -14.40
CA THR A 37 4.39 16.25 -15.14
C THR A 37 3.77 14.87 -15.00
N VAL A 38 2.57 14.76 -14.45
CA VAL A 38 1.89 13.48 -14.23
C VAL A 38 0.95 13.19 -15.38
N LEU A 39 1.12 12.02 -16.00
CA LEU A 39 0.20 11.50 -17.02
C LEU A 39 -0.57 10.32 -16.43
N THR A 40 -1.88 10.45 -16.33
CA THR A 40 -2.75 9.49 -15.65
C THR A 40 -4.08 9.27 -16.38
N VAL A 41 -4.86 8.30 -15.92
CA VAL A 41 -6.21 8.01 -16.44
C VAL A 41 -7.23 8.93 -15.77
N ASP A 42 -8.26 9.34 -16.47
CA ASP A 42 -9.39 10.05 -15.91
C ASP A 42 -10.31 9.13 -15.07
N GLU A 43 -11.19 9.73 -14.29
CA GLU A 43 -12.05 9.00 -13.36
C GLU A 43 -13.02 8.01 -14.02
N HIS A 44 -13.42 8.26 -15.29
CA HIS A 44 -14.32 7.39 -16.02
C HIS A 44 -13.64 6.09 -16.48
N GLY A 45 -12.31 6.06 -16.48
CA GLY A 45 -11.53 4.87 -16.80
C GLY A 45 -11.41 3.87 -15.66
N TYR A 46 -11.63 4.30 -14.42
CA TYR A 46 -11.51 3.42 -13.24
C TYR A 46 -12.75 2.53 -13.09
N GLU A 47 -12.53 1.30 -12.73
CA GLU A 47 -13.57 0.33 -12.39
C GLU A 47 -13.66 0.08 -10.88
N GLY A 48 -12.68 0.55 -10.14
CA GLY A 48 -12.62 0.52 -8.69
C GLY A 48 -13.39 1.68 -8.06
N ARG A 49 -13.31 1.74 -6.74
CA ARG A 49 -13.94 2.82 -5.98
C ARG A 49 -13.22 4.14 -6.24
N ILE A 50 -14.01 5.19 -6.42
CA ILE A 50 -13.56 6.58 -6.49
C ILE A 50 -13.75 7.22 -5.11
N ASP A 51 -12.72 7.90 -4.64
CA ASP A 51 -12.76 8.75 -3.44
C ASP A 51 -12.46 10.20 -3.85
N PRO A 52 -13.51 11.03 -4.06
CA PRO A 52 -13.35 12.41 -4.51
C PRO A 52 -12.52 13.28 -3.55
N ALA A 53 -12.51 12.94 -2.25
CA ALA A 53 -11.77 13.68 -1.24
C ALA A 53 -10.25 13.61 -1.45
N LEU A 54 -9.75 12.54 -2.08
CA LEU A 54 -8.33 12.42 -2.43
C LEU A 54 -7.81 13.53 -3.36
N ARG A 55 -8.69 14.23 -4.09
CA ARG A 55 -8.28 15.39 -4.92
C ARG A 55 -7.67 16.51 -4.08
N ALA A 56 -8.09 16.64 -2.83
CA ALA A 56 -7.57 17.64 -1.90
C ALA A 56 -6.09 17.42 -1.52
N LEU A 57 -5.57 16.20 -1.78
CA LEU A 57 -4.17 15.84 -1.55
C LEU A 57 -3.27 16.14 -2.75
N VAL A 58 -3.82 16.66 -3.84
CA VAL A 58 -3.07 17.01 -5.05
C VAL A 58 -2.92 18.54 -5.09
N PRO A 59 -1.69 19.07 -5.00
CA PRO A 59 -1.49 20.52 -5.11
C PRO A 59 -1.99 21.04 -6.47
N PRO A 60 -2.68 22.19 -6.50
CA PRO A 60 -3.14 22.80 -7.75
C PRO A 60 -2.01 23.17 -8.72
N SER A 61 -0.80 23.35 -8.20
CA SER A 61 0.40 23.68 -9.00
C SER A 61 0.98 22.46 -9.74
N LEU A 62 0.60 21.24 -9.37
CA LEU A 62 1.10 20.04 -10.03
C LEU A 62 0.48 19.89 -11.43
N ASP A 63 1.33 19.79 -12.46
CA ASP A 63 0.89 19.56 -13.84
C ASP A 63 0.40 18.11 -13.99
N VAL A 64 -0.92 17.92 -14.10
CA VAL A 64 -1.57 16.61 -14.23
C VAL A 64 -2.41 16.57 -15.50
N GLU A 65 -1.99 15.74 -16.46
CA GLU A 65 -2.77 15.46 -17.68
C GLU A 65 -3.51 14.13 -17.51
N ARG A 66 -4.83 14.17 -17.73
CA ARG A 66 -5.72 13.02 -17.63
C ARG A 66 -6.14 12.54 -19.02
N ILE A 67 -6.04 11.23 -19.25
CA ILE A 67 -6.41 10.62 -20.52
C ILE A 67 -7.61 9.68 -20.37
N HIS A 68 -8.38 9.52 -21.44
CA HIS A 68 -9.42 8.51 -21.49
C HIS A 68 -8.83 7.11 -21.74
N ALA A 69 -9.19 6.15 -20.89
CA ALA A 69 -8.95 4.74 -21.16
C ALA A 69 -10.06 4.15 -22.02
N LEU A 70 -9.76 3.12 -22.80
CA LEU A 70 -10.79 2.40 -23.57
C LEU A 70 -11.84 1.83 -22.61
N SER A 71 -13.11 1.87 -23.03
CA SER A 71 -14.21 1.40 -22.19
C SER A 71 -14.08 -0.11 -21.89
N PRO A 72 -14.23 -0.53 -20.61
CA PRO A 72 -14.19 -1.94 -20.26
C PRO A 72 -15.31 -2.76 -20.93
N ARG A 73 -16.43 -2.12 -21.25
CA ARG A 73 -17.55 -2.77 -21.98
C ARG A 73 -17.15 -3.24 -23.36
N LEU A 74 -16.23 -2.52 -24.01
CA LEU A 74 -15.73 -2.86 -25.35
C LEU A 74 -14.55 -3.84 -25.31
N THR A 75 -13.72 -3.76 -24.26
CA THR A 75 -12.45 -4.47 -24.22
C THR A 75 -12.52 -5.80 -23.45
N ARG A 76 -13.42 -5.96 -22.49
CA ARG A 76 -13.59 -7.22 -21.73
C ARG A 76 -14.01 -8.41 -22.59
N PRO A 77 -14.94 -8.27 -23.57
CA PRO A 77 -15.31 -9.40 -24.44
C PRO A 77 -14.13 -9.97 -25.24
N VAL A 78 -13.13 -9.13 -25.54
CA VAL A 78 -11.90 -9.54 -26.23
C VAL A 78 -10.72 -9.82 -25.28
N GLY A 79 -11.00 -9.96 -23.98
CA GLY A 79 -10.01 -10.37 -22.97
C GLY A 79 -9.20 -9.23 -22.32
N PHE A 80 -9.37 -7.97 -22.72
CA PHE A 80 -8.60 -6.82 -22.23
C PHE A 80 -9.36 -6.05 -21.13
N GLY A 81 -9.39 -6.60 -19.90
CA GLY A 81 -10.00 -5.94 -18.76
C GLY A 81 -9.02 -5.05 -17.94
N ASP A 82 -7.72 -5.26 -18.08
CA ASP A 82 -6.71 -4.54 -17.34
C ASP A 82 -6.66 -3.05 -17.70
N LEU A 83 -6.61 -2.17 -16.67
CA LEU A 83 -6.59 -0.73 -16.86
C LEU A 83 -5.38 -0.27 -17.68
N GLY A 84 -4.21 -0.86 -17.45
CA GLY A 84 -2.99 -0.50 -18.15
C GLY A 84 -3.07 -0.79 -19.65
N LEU A 85 -3.67 -1.92 -20.03
CA LEU A 85 -3.91 -2.24 -21.45
C LEU A 85 -4.93 -1.28 -22.06
N ARG A 86 -6.01 -0.96 -21.35
CA ARG A 86 -7.04 -0.04 -21.83
C ARG A 86 -6.55 1.40 -21.96
N ALA A 87 -5.65 1.81 -21.07
CA ALA A 87 -5.08 3.15 -21.05
C ALA A 87 -3.91 3.33 -22.04
N LEU A 88 -3.23 2.24 -22.44
CA LEU A 88 -1.99 2.29 -23.21
C LEU A 88 -2.07 3.15 -24.50
N PRO A 89 -3.11 3.07 -25.33
CA PRO A 89 -3.21 3.93 -26.53
C PRO A 89 -3.32 5.41 -26.19
N GLY A 90 -4.10 5.75 -25.16
CA GLY A 90 -4.28 7.12 -24.67
C GLY A 90 -3.00 7.68 -24.08
N LEU A 91 -2.36 6.92 -23.17
CA LEU A 91 -1.08 7.28 -22.54
C LEU A 91 0.01 7.50 -23.60
N ARG A 92 0.11 6.61 -24.60
CA ARG A 92 1.06 6.78 -25.70
C ARG A 92 0.82 8.08 -26.45
N ARG A 93 -0.43 8.33 -26.87
CA ARG A 93 -0.77 9.55 -27.63
C ARG A 93 -0.45 10.81 -26.84
N ALA A 94 -0.81 10.86 -25.57
CA ALA A 94 -0.55 12.00 -24.71
C ALA A 94 0.95 12.19 -24.44
N ALA A 95 1.69 11.11 -24.17
CA ALA A 95 3.14 11.17 -24.00
C ALA A 95 3.83 11.74 -25.26
N TRP A 96 3.47 11.25 -26.47
CA TRP A 96 4.04 11.77 -27.74
C TRP A 96 3.73 13.25 -27.91
N LYS A 97 2.50 13.69 -27.66
CA LYS A 97 2.09 15.11 -27.75
C LYS A 97 2.88 15.96 -26.73
N ARG A 98 3.15 15.44 -25.53
CA ARG A 98 3.97 16.14 -24.53
C ARG A 98 5.41 16.28 -25.00
N PHE A 99 6.01 15.24 -25.55
CA PHE A 99 7.38 15.28 -26.09
C PHE A 99 7.54 16.20 -27.31
N GLU A 100 6.47 16.49 -28.05
CA GLU A 100 6.47 17.48 -29.14
C GLU A 100 6.47 18.93 -28.64
N ARG A 101 6.02 19.14 -27.40
CA ARG A 101 5.88 20.50 -26.80
C ARG A 101 6.92 20.79 -25.74
N ASP A 102 7.37 19.76 -25.07
CA ASP A 102 8.16 19.85 -23.87
C ASP A 102 9.39 18.91 -23.97
N ALA A 103 10.55 19.41 -23.53
CA ALA A 103 11.70 18.55 -23.32
C ALA A 103 11.61 17.88 -21.94
N PHE A 104 11.79 16.57 -21.86
CA PHE A 104 11.91 15.82 -20.61
C PHE A 104 13.30 15.20 -20.52
N ASP A 105 13.86 15.23 -19.30
CA ASP A 105 15.20 14.70 -19.02
C ASP A 105 15.13 13.23 -18.56
N ALA A 106 13.99 12.79 -18.02
CA ALA A 106 13.73 11.40 -17.65
C ALA A 106 12.23 11.07 -17.67
N VAL A 107 11.92 9.77 -17.70
CA VAL A 107 10.55 9.26 -17.57
C VAL A 107 10.50 8.27 -16.41
N PHE A 108 9.49 8.41 -15.55
CA PHE A 108 9.18 7.50 -14.47
C PHE A 108 7.86 6.77 -14.76
N ILE A 109 7.85 5.44 -14.71
CA ILE A 109 6.67 4.63 -15.06
C ILE A 109 6.36 3.65 -13.94
N THR A 110 5.17 3.76 -13.35
CA THR A 110 4.73 2.83 -12.30
C THR A 110 4.31 1.49 -12.88
N ILE A 111 4.70 0.40 -12.22
CA ILE A 111 4.26 -0.97 -12.50
C ILE A 111 3.13 -1.33 -11.54
N TYR A 112 1.98 -0.73 -11.74
CA TYR A 112 0.67 -1.01 -11.17
C TYR A 112 -0.36 -0.10 -11.87
N PRO A 113 -1.01 -0.57 -12.96
CA PRO A 113 -0.83 -1.84 -13.67
C PRO A 113 0.46 -1.89 -14.50
N SER A 114 0.89 -3.11 -14.89
CA SER A 114 2.24 -3.32 -15.44
C SER A 114 2.40 -2.92 -16.91
N TYR A 115 1.37 -3.01 -17.72
CA TYR A 115 1.48 -2.86 -19.19
C TYR A 115 1.95 -1.48 -19.68
N PRO A 116 1.69 -0.35 -18.99
CA PRO A 116 2.26 0.95 -19.36
C PRO A 116 3.79 0.99 -19.39
N ALA A 117 4.47 0.06 -18.72
CA ALA A 117 5.92 -0.09 -18.75
C ALA A 117 6.49 -0.24 -20.19
N VAL A 118 5.70 -0.80 -21.13
CA VAL A 118 6.14 -0.92 -22.55
C VAL A 118 6.36 0.43 -23.23
N LEU A 119 5.84 1.53 -22.66
CA LEU A 119 6.08 2.89 -23.17
C LEU A 119 7.54 3.30 -22.96
N GLY A 120 8.22 2.82 -21.91
CA GLY A 120 9.61 3.15 -21.62
C GLY A 120 10.56 2.88 -22.80
N PRO A 121 10.67 1.64 -23.29
CA PRO A 121 11.46 1.33 -24.49
C PRO A 121 11.03 2.10 -25.75
N MET A 122 9.74 2.38 -25.91
CA MET A 122 9.25 3.14 -27.05
C MET A 122 9.69 4.60 -26.99
N ILE A 123 9.60 5.23 -25.83
CA ILE A 123 10.04 6.62 -25.58
C ILE A 123 11.55 6.72 -25.77
N LYS A 124 12.30 5.82 -25.15
CA LYS A 124 13.77 5.80 -25.26
C LYS A 124 14.25 5.68 -26.71
N ARG A 125 13.64 4.79 -27.49
CA ARG A 125 13.99 4.62 -28.92
C ARG A 125 13.65 5.83 -29.78
N ARG A 126 12.54 6.52 -29.49
CA ARG A 126 12.03 7.62 -30.32
C ARG A 126 12.64 8.97 -29.95
N PHE A 127 12.81 9.23 -28.64
CA PHE A 127 13.18 10.54 -28.13
C PHE A 127 14.54 10.56 -27.43
N GLY A 128 15.19 9.40 -27.26
CA GLY A 128 16.48 9.30 -26.58
C GLY A 128 16.44 9.51 -25.06
N VAL A 129 15.25 9.63 -24.47
CA VAL A 129 15.08 9.95 -23.05
C VAL A 129 15.14 8.69 -22.19
N PRO A 130 15.97 8.66 -21.11
CA PRO A 130 16.07 7.53 -20.20
C PRO A 130 14.77 7.34 -19.41
N PHE A 131 14.55 6.08 -18.98
CA PHE A 131 13.36 5.78 -18.19
C PHE A 131 13.66 4.90 -16.97
N ILE A 132 12.86 5.13 -15.94
CA ILE A 132 12.87 4.45 -14.64
C ILE A 132 11.58 3.63 -14.54
N LEU A 133 11.70 2.36 -14.18
CA LEU A 133 10.56 1.51 -13.82
C LEU A 133 10.40 1.44 -12.31
N ASP A 134 9.15 1.57 -11.84
CA ASP A 134 8.81 1.56 -10.44
C ASP A 134 7.90 0.39 -10.08
N TYR A 135 8.45 -0.57 -9.36
CA TYR A 135 7.73 -1.77 -8.94
C TYR A 135 6.99 -1.56 -7.62
N GLN A 136 5.68 -1.43 -7.67
CA GLN A 136 4.84 -1.47 -6.47
C GLN A 136 4.49 -2.92 -6.08
N ASP A 137 4.28 -3.76 -7.09
CA ASP A 137 4.11 -5.21 -6.98
C ASP A 137 4.97 -5.90 -8.06
N PRO A 138 5.36 -7.16 -7.88
CA PRO A 138 6.08 -7.91 -8.92
C PRO A 138 5.23 -8.04 -10.19
N TRP A 139 5.77 -7.66 -11.34
CA TRP A 139 5.11 -7.88 -12.64
C TRP A 139 4.90 -9.37 -12.91
N VAL A 140 5.95 -10.16 -12.67
CA VAL A 140 5.87 -11.63 -12.67
C VAL A 140 6.00 -12.12 -11.24
N GLY A 141 4.86 -12.24 -10.55
CA GLY A 141 4.76 -12.70 -9.16
C GLY A 141 4.31 -14.16 -9.03
N ALA A 142 3.81 -14.52 -7.86
CA ALA A 142 3.27 -15.85 -7.57
C ALA A 142 1.92 -16.14 -8.25
N TRP A 143 1.20 -15.08 -8.68
CA TRP A 143 -0.08 -15.21 -9.36
C TRP A 143 0.04 -16.01 -10.68
N GLY A 144 -0.98 -16.83 -10.98
CA GLY A 144 -1.00 -17.66 -12.20
C GLY A 144 -0.04 -18.84 -12.19
N ARG A 145 0.55 -19.19 -11.03
CA ARG A 145 1.25 -20.48 -10.82
C ARG A 145 0.27 -21.52 -10.29
N ASP A 146 0.39 -22.76 -10.77
CA ASP A 146 -0.24 -23.91 -10.12
C ASP A 146 0.51 -24.15 -8.81
N VAL A 147 -0.03 -23.64 -7.70
CA VAL A 147 0.46 -23.98 -6.38
C VAL A 147 -0.17 -25.32 -6.02
N GLY A 148 0.59 -26.39 -6.17
CA GLY A 148 0.12 -27.75 -5.92
C GLY A 148 -0.49 -27.91 -4.53
N GLY A 149 -1.66 -28.55 -4.45
CA GLY A 149 -2.13 -29.25 -3.26
C GLY A 149 -3.12 -28.54 -2.35
N GLY A 150 -3.98 -27.68 -2.84
CA GLY A 150 -5.14 -27.20 -2.07
C GLY A 150 -6.36 -27.02 -2.96
N ALA A 151 -7.57 -27.31 -2.47
CA ALA A 151 -8.86 -27.35 -3.16
C ALA A 151 -9.33 -26.00 -3.78
N ARG A 152 -8.46 -25.30 -4.52
CA ARG A 152 -8.75 -24.16 -5.38
C ARG A 152 -8.39 -24.56 -6.80
N GLY A 153 -9.40 -24.57 -7.65
CA GLY A 153 -9.41 -25.07 -9.00
C GLY A 153 -8.21 -24.64 -9.85
N ALA A 154 -7.96 -25.41 -10.89
CA ALA A 154 -6.94 -25.19 -11.91
C ALA A 154 -6.89 -23.71 -12.32
N VAL A 155 -5.68 -23.14 -12.38
CA VAL A 155 -5.45 -21.78 -12.89
C VAL A 155 -6.10 -21.67 -14.25
N ASP A 156 -7.01 -20.70 -14.42
CA ASP A 156 -7.74 -20.52 -15.66
C ASP A 156 -6.81 -20.20 -16.85
N ALA A 157 -7.24 -20.54 -18.05
CA ALA A 157 -6.44 -20.32 -19.27
C ALA A 157 -6.04 -18.84 -19.45
N LYS A 158 -6.89 -17.92 -19.00
CA LYS A 158 -6.65 -16.46 -19.06
C LYS A 158 -5.47 -16.08 -18.17
N SER A 159 -5.44 -16.57 -16.93
CA SER A 159 -4.35 -16.30 -15.97
C SER A 159 -3.01 -16.86 -16.48
N ARG A 160 -3.01 -18.05 -17.06
CA ARG A 160 -1.81 -18.64 -17.68
C ARG A 160 -1.32 -17.81 -18.87
N TRP A 161 -2.23 -17.35 -19.74
CA TRP A 161 -1.88 -16.53 -20.89
C TRP A 161 -1.32 -15.17 -20.46
N THR A 162 -1.98 -14.50 -19.50
CA THR A 162 -1.55 -13.22 -18.96
C THR A 162 -0.17 -13.32 -18.33
N ARG A 163 0.09 -14.43 -17.60
CA ARG A 163 1.40 -14.71 -17.03
C ARG A 163 2.46 -14.93 -18.11
N ALA A 164 2.18 -15.75 -19.12
CA ALA A 164 3.12 -15.99 -20.22
C ALA A 164 3.46 -14.69 -20.98
N LEU A 165 2.48 -13.79 -21.12
CA LEU A 165 2.71 -12.47 -21.70
C LEU A 165 3.62 -11.61 -20.80
N ALA A 166 3.38 -11.60 -19.49
CA ALA A 166 4.22 -10.89 -18.53
C ALA A 166 5.67 -11.42 -18.54
N GLU A 167 5.86 -12.73 -18.53
CA GLU A 167 7.18 -13.40 -18.60
C GLU A 167 7.95 -13.06 -19.89
N ARG A 168 7.23 -12.75 -20.98
CA ARG A 168 7.83 -12.31 -22.25
C ARG A 168 8.15 -10.82 -22.28
N LEU A 169 7.27 -10.00 -21.71
CA LEU A 169 7.39 -8.53 -21.79
C LEU A 169 8.39 -7.98 -20.77
N GLU A 170 8.32 -8.44 -19.52
CA GLU A 170 9.15 -7.91 -18.44
C GLU A 170 10.65 -7.91 -18.77
N PRO A 171 11.26 -9.02 -19.24
CA PRO A 171 12.69 -9.03 -19.57
C PRO A 171 13.05 -8.05 -20.68
N ARG A 172 12.16 -7.88 -21.68
CA ARG A 172 12.41 -6.96 -22.80
C ARG A 172 12.38 -5.50 -22.37
N VAL A 173 11.48 -5.18 -21.46
CA VAL A 173 11.29 -3.82 -20.95
C VAL A 173 12.38 -3.50 -19.93
N LEU A 174 12.59 -4.39 -18.95
CA LEU A 174 13.49 -4.15 -17.83
C LEU A 174 14.97 -4.06 -18.27
N ARG A 175 15.40 -4.86 -19.26
CA ARG A 175 16.77 -4.76 -19.80
C ARG A 175 17.10 -3.43 -20.48
N MET A 176 16.08 -2.67 -20.87
CA MET A 176 16.22 -1.35 -21.48
C MET A 176 16.07 -0.22 -20.48
N ALA A 177 15.59 -0.51 -19.26
CA ALA A 177 15.43 0.49 -18.21
C ALA A 177 16.79 1.02 -17.75
N ASP A 178 16.88 2.32 -17.58
CA ASP A 178 18.07 3.00 -17.05
C ASP A 178 18.09 3.00 -15.53
N GLY A 179 16.91 3.08 -14.91
CA GLY A 179 16.74 2.98 -13.47
C GLY A 179 15.60 2.04 -13.08
N VAL A 180 15.68 1.51 -11.87
CA VAL A 180 14.63 0.69 -11.26
C VAL A 180 14.41 1.10 -9.82
N THR A 181 13.18 1.38 -9.46
CA THR A 181 12.78 1.59 -8.06
C THR A 181 11.73 0.57 -7.67
N ALA A 182 11.60 0.29 -6.39
CA ALA A 182 10.54 -0.57 -5.88
C ALA A 182 10.18 -0.21 -4.43
N VAL A 183 9.04 -0.72 -3.98
CA VAL A 183 8.59 -0.57 -2.57
C VAL A 183 9.52 -1.32 -1.60
N SER A 184 10.25 -2.35 -2.06
CA SER A 184 11.29 -3.04 -1.30
C SER A 184 12.42 -3.44 -2.23
N GLU A 185 13.63 -3.50 -1.67
CA GLU A 185 14.84 -3.92 -2.38
C GLU A 185 14.68 -5.31 -3.01
N ARG A 186 14.17 -6.26 -2.26
CA ARG A 186 13.90 -7.60 -2.75
C ARG A 186 13.03 -7.64 -4.02
N THR A 187 12.04 -6.76 -4.14
CA THR A 187 11.15 -6.74 -5.31
C THR A 187 11.91 -6.44 -6.60
N PHE A 188 12.80 -5.46 -6.59
CA PHE A 188 13.60 -5.16 -7.79
C PHE A 188 14.76 -6.15 -8.00
N GLU A 189 15.39 -6.65 -6.94
CA GLU A 189 16.45 -7.65 -7.04
C GLU A 189 15.94 -8.95 -7.69
N GLU A 190 14.78 -9.45 -7.24
CA GLU A 190 14.17 -10.64 -7.85
C GLU A 190 13.85 -10.43 -9.34
N ALA A 191 13.37 -9.23 -9.73
CA ALA A 191 13.10 -8.90 -11.12
C ALA A 191 14.38 -8.78 -11.95
N ILE A 192 15.40 -8.11 -11.42
CA ILE A 192 16.73 -7.95 -12.06
C ILE A 192 17.39 -9.30 -12.25
N ASN A 193 17.44 -10.13 -11.22
CA ASN A 193 18.07 -11.45 -11.27
C ASN A 193 17.37 -12.37 -12.27
N ARG A 194 16.02 -12.37 -12.26
CA ARG A 194 15.22 -13.17 -13.21
C ARG A 194 15.43 -12.76 -14.66
N THR A 195 15.57 -11.46 -14.91
CA THR A 195 15.63 -10.91 -16.28
C THR A 195 17.03 -10.71 -16.81
N GLY A 196 18.04 -10.68 -15.95
CA GLY A 196 19.43 -10.32 -16.30
C GLY A 196 19.58 -8.85 -16.68
N ALA A 197 18.69 -7.97 -16.21
CA ALA A 197 18.79 -6.53 -16.42
C ALA A 197 19.96 -5.91 -15.66
N ARG A 198 20.47 -4.78 -16.13
CA ARG A 198 21.58 -4.03 -15.50
C ARG A 198 21.25 -2.54 -15.52
N PRO A 199 20.32 -2.06 -14.69
CA PRO A 199 20.03 -0.65 -14.59
C PRO A 199 21.23 0.12 -14.03
N ARG A 200 21.39 1.39 -14.41
CA ARG A 200 22.45 2.26 -13.89
C ARG A 200 22.21 2.65 -12.43
N ALA A 201 20.94 2.73 -12.03
CA ALA A 201 20.56 3.12 -10.70
C ALA A 201 19.40 2.27 -10.18
N THR A 202 19.42 1.93 -8.88
CA THR A 202 18.33 1.28 -8.18
C THR A 202 18.07 1.98 -6.84
N ALA A 203 16.82 1.98 -6.38
CA ALA A 203 16.50 2.46 -5.04
C ALA A 203 15.26 1.80 -4.48
N GLU A 204 15.30 1.48 -3.18
CA GLU A 204 14.11 1.18 -2.40
C GLU A 204 13.40 2.48 -2.04
N ILE A 205 12.14 2.58 -2.44
CA ILE A 205 11.27 3.70 -2.17
C ILE A 205 9.92 3.13 -1.69
N PRO A 206 9.72 2.89 -0.40
CA PRO A 206 8.45 2.40 0.14
C PRO A 206 7.33 3.43 -0.04
N ILE A 207 6.08 3.03 0.19
CA ILE A 207 4.97 3.98 0.31
C ILE A 207 5.08 4.61 1.69
N GLY A 208 5.44 5.87 1.73
CA GLY A 208 5.67 6.63 2.95
C GLY A 208 4.44 7.38 3.46
N TRP A 209 4.68 8.51 4.11
CA TRP A 209 3.67 9.38 4.70
C TRP A 209 3.93 10.85 4.33
N ASP A 210 2.87 11.66 4.38
CA ASP A 210 2.94 13.10 4.16
C ASP A 210 2.23 13.85 5.29
N PRO A 211 2.85 14.88 5.90
CA PRO A 211 2.18 15.72 6.89
C PRO A 211 0.88 16.35 6.37
N GLY A 212 0.83 16.68 5.08
CA GLY A 212 -0.34 17.24 4.41
C GLY A 212 -1.58 16.35 4.47
N ASP A 213 -1.43 15.03 4.59
CA ASP A 213 -2.56 14.10 4.75
C ASP A 213 -3.29 14.34 6.09
N ILE A 214 -2.53 14.62 7.16
CA ILE A 214 -3.09 14.91 8.49
C ILE A 214 -3.77 16.29 8.50
N ASP A 215 -3.15 17.28 7.87
CA ASP A 215 -3.71 18.63 7.73
C ASP A 215 -4.99 18.62 6.88
N ALA A 216 -5.00 17.82 5.81
CA ALA A 216 -6.17 17.60 4.99
C ALA A 216 -7.29 16.91 5.77
N LEU A 217 -6.98 15.90 6.59
CA LEU A 217 -7.96 15.24 7.44
C LEU A 217 -8.68 16.24 8.34
N ALA A 218 -7.96 17.20 8.95
CA ALA A 218 -8.56 18.21 9.81
C ALA A 218 -9.60 19.08 9.08
N ARG A 219 -9.39 19.29 7.77
CA ARG A 219 -10.31 20.08 6.90
C ARG A 219 -11.49 19.25 6.36
N HIS A 220 -11.31 17.93 6.20
CA HIS A 220 -12.28 17.02 5.55
C HIS A 220 -13.04 16.15 6.54
N ALA A 221 -12.73 16.22 7.84
CA ALA A 221 -13.42 15.45 8.85
C ALA A 221 -14.92 15.83 8.89
N ASN A 222 -15.76 15.01 8.30
CA ASN A 222 -17.22 15.21 8.21
C ASN A 222 -17.95 14.99 9.56
N GLY A 223 -17.21 14.90 10.65
CA GLY A 223 -17.75 14.67 11.98
C GLY A 223 -18.36 13.27 12.18
N THR A 224 -18.30 12.40 11.19
CA THR A 224 -18.80 11.02 11.29
C THR A 224 -17.98 10.25 12.33
N ARG A 225 -18.68 9.78 13.36
CA ARG A 225 -18.09 8.92 14.37
C ARG A 225 -18.21 7.46 13.94
N LEU A 226 -17.09 6.84 13.58
CA LEU A 226 -17.02 5.44 13.15
C LEU A 226 -16.79 4.49 14.33
N ILE A 227 -16.13 4.98 15.37
CA ILE A 227 -15.87 4.24 16.62
C ILE A 227 -16.49 5.00 17.77
N PRO A 228 -17.39 4.37 18.58
CA PRO A 228 -18.07 5.03 19.68
C PRO A 228 -17.09 5.45 20.78
N ASP A 229 -17.45 6.49 21.51
CA ASP A 229 -16.80 6.92 22.74
C ASP A 229 -17.67 6.49 23.92
N ASP A 230 -17.62 5.23 24.20
CA ASP A 230 -18.53 4.55 25.14
C ASP A 230 -17.80 4.09 26.42
N GLY A 231 -16.60 4.61 26.66
CA GLY A 231 -15.75 4.27 27.78
C GLY A 231 -15.06 2.91 27.68
N ARG A 232 -15.28 2.19 26.57
CA ARG A 232 -14.58 0.94 26.28
C ARG A 232 -13.21 1.18 25.67
N VAL A 233 -12.40 0.15 25.69
CA VAL A 233 -11.15 0.12 24.93
C VAL A 233 -11.45 -0.39 23.53
N ASN A 234 -11.61 0.54 22.62
CA ASN A 234 -11.90 0.28 21.22
C ASN A 234 -10.61 0.21 20.41
N ILE A 235 -10.21 -1.00 20.02
CA ILE A 235 -8.98 -1.26 19.25
C ILE A 235 -9.33 -1.30 17.76
N CYS A 236 -8.65 -0.48 16.95
CA CYS A 236 -8.92 -0.35 15.53
C CYS A 236 -7.84 -1.00 14.66
N TYR A 237 -8.28 -1.74 13.65
CA TYR A 237 -7.48 -2.20 12.52
C TYR A 237 -8.10 -1.67 11.23
N THR A 238 -7.29 -1.07 10.36
CA THR A 238 -7.73 -0.66 9.02
C THR A 238 -6.94 -1.37 7.94
N GLY A 239 -7.64 -1.95 6.98
CA GLY A 239 -7.06 -2.44 5.72
C GLY A 239 -7.36 -3.90 5.40
N THR A 240 -7.05 -4.27 4.16
CA THR A 240 -7.31 -5.59 3.62
C THR A 240 -6.60 -6.68 4.42
N LEU A 241 -7.36 -7.69 4.79
CA LEU A 241 -6.86 -8.92 5.40
C LEU A 241 -6.58 -9.94 4.28
N LEU A 242 -5.31 -10.08 3.94
CA LEU A 242 -4.86 -11.06 2.95
C LEU A 242 -4.78 -12.48 3.57
N PRO A 243 -4.83 -13.54 2.77
CA PRO A 243 -4.76 -14.92 3.28
C PRO A 243 -3.56 -15.19 4.18
N LEU A 244 -2.39 -14.62 3.87
CA LEU A 244 -1.16 -14.77 4.66
C LEU A 244 -1.20 -14.04 6.02
N GLY A 245 -2.18 -13.17 6.26
CA GLY A 245 -2.40 -12.48 7.53
C GLY A 245 -3.40 -13.18 8.47
N ILE A 246 -4.05 -14.26 8.01
CA ILE A 246 -5.10 -14.94 8.78
C ILE A 246 -4.56 -15.57 10.06
N GLU A 247 -3.37 -16.19 10.01
CA GLU A 247 -2.77 -16.76 11.22
C GLU A 247 -2.44 -15.71 12.27
N SER A 248 -1.97 -14.52 11.87
CA SER A 248 -1.77 -13.39 12.77
C SER A 248 -3.10 -12.92 13.39
N LEU A 249 -4.16 -12.82 12.61
CA LEU A 249 -5.51 -12.52 13.12
C LEU A 249 -5.96 -13.56 14.14
N ARG A 250 -5.85 -14.86 13.82
CA ARG A 250 -6.25 -15.95 14.73
C ARG A 250 -5.47 -15.91 16.04
N ALA A 251 -4.18 -15.58 16.00
CA ALA A 251 -3.37 -15.42 17.20
C ALA A 251 -3.86 -14.27 18.08
N VAL A 252 -4.19 -13.12 17.49
CA VAL A 252 -4.76 -11.98 18.22
C VAL A 252 -6.12 -12.32 18.83
N LEU A 253 -7.01 -12.99 18.10
CA LEU A 253 -8.33 -13.40 18.61
C LEU A 253 -8.21 -14.46 19.73
N ARG A 254 -7.29 -15.41 19.62
CA ARG A 254 -6.97 -16.36 20.72
C ARG A 254 -6.41 -15.64 21.95
N ALA A 255 -5.55 -14.64 21.74
CA ALA A 255 -5.04 -13.83 22.84
C ALA A 255 -6.16 -13.06 23.53
N ALA A 256 -7.11 -12.48 22.76
CA ALA A 256 -8.28 -11.82 23.32
C ALA A 256 -9.14 -12.77 24.16
N ARG A 257 -9.37 -13.99 23.65
CA ARG A 257 -10.06 -15.05 24.41
C ARG A 257 -9.35 -15.37 25.73
N LEU A 258 -8.02 -15.56 25.68
CA LEU A 258 -7.22 -15.85 26.87
C LEU A 258 -7.26 -14.73 27.91
N VAL A 259 -7.29 -13.45 27.44
CA VAL A 259 -7.44 -12.29 28.35
C VAL A 259 -8.77 -12.36 29.08
N ILE A 260 -9.88 -12.67 28.38
CA ILE A 260 -11.21 -12.77 28.99
C ILE A 260 -11.32 -13.98 29.93
N GLU A 261 -10.71 -15.11 29.58
CA GLU A 261 -10.68 -16.29 30.44
C GLU A 261 -9.93 -16.02 31.77
N ARG A 262 -8.89 -15.16 31.73
CA ARG A 262 -8.13 -14.73 32.91
C ARG A 262 -8.86 -13.66 33.73
N ASP A 263 -9.53 -12.72 33.06
CA ASP A 263 -10.28 -11.62 33.67
C ASP A 263 -11.53 -11.30 32.83
N PRO A 264 -12.70 -11.89 33.18
CA PRO A 264 -13.94 -11.67 32.45
C PRO A 264 -14.39 -10.20 32.39
N ALA A 265 -14.03 -9.36 33.37
CA ALA A 265 -14.39 -7.95 33.37
C ALA A 265 -13.74 -7.17 32.21
N LEU A 266 -12.64 -7.66 31.66
CA LEU A 266 -12.02 -7.07 30.46
C LEU A 266 -12.83 -7.34 29.19
N GLY A 267 -13.63 -8.40 29.16
CA GLY A 267 -14.53 -8.71 28.05
C GLY A 267 -15.59 -7.65 27.81
N ASP A 268 -16.13 -7.04 28.88
CA ASP A 268 -17.09 -5.95 28.76
C ASP A 268 -16.44 -4.64 28.25
N ARG A 269 -15.18 -4.48 28.54
CA ARG A 269 -14.43 -3.26 28.20
C ARG A 269 -13.75 -3.29 26.84
N LEU A 270 -13.47 -4.46 26.24
CA LEU A 270 -12.72 -4.62 25.02
C LEU A 270 -13.61 -4.73 23.80
N ARG A 271 -13.33 -3.98 22.73
CA ARG A 271 -13.93 -4.15 21.39
C ARG A 271 -12.86 -3.98 20.32
N PHE A 272 -12.97 -4.80 19.28
CA PHE A 272 -12.16 -4.68 18.07
C PHE A 272 -13.02 -4.15 16.92
N TYR A 273 -12.50 -3.15 16.23
CA TYR A 273 -13.10 -2.57 15.02
C TYR A 273 -12.20 -2.86 13.83
N PHE A 274 -12.69 -3.65 12.89
CA PHE A 274 -11.99 -4.02 11.67
C PHE A 274 -12.63 -3.34 10.48
N PHE A 275 -11.88 -2.50 9.76
CA PHE A 275 -12.38 -1.76 8.61
C PHE A 275 -11.62 -2.12 7.34
N GLY A 276 -12.34 -2.33 6.22
CA GLY A 276 -11.73 -2.55 4.91
C GLY A 276 -11.04 -3.89 4.76
N THR A 277 -11.51 -4.91 5.46
CA THR A 277 -10.88 -6.25 5.50
C THR A 277 -10.93 -6.98 4.17
N SER A 278 -11.91 -6.66 3.30
CA SER A 278 -12.06 -7.22 1.96
C SER A 278 -11.52 -6.25 0.89
N ASN A 279 -10.91 -6.82 -0.14
CA ASN A 279 -10.51 -6.10 -1.37
C ASN A 279 -11.53 -6.23 -2.51
N GLN A 280 -12.66 -6.90 -2.26
CA GLN A 280 -13.73 -7.09 -3.24
C GLN A 280 -14.58 -5.83 -3.36
N THR A 281 -15.04 -5.53 -4.57
CA THR A 281 -15.96 -4.42 -4.87
C THR A 281 -17.43 -4.86 -4.98
N ALA A 282 -17.65 -6.17 -5.16
CA ALA A 282 -18.97 -6.80 -5.19
C ALA A 282 -18.89 -8.14 -4.45
N GLY A 283 -20.01 -8.56 -3.84
CA GLY A 283 -20.05 -9.79 -3.04
C GLY A 283 -19.13 -9.73 -1.83
N ILE A 284 -19.10 -8.58 -1.14
CA ILE A 284 -18.18 -8.33 -0.04
C ILE A 284 -18.57 -9.19 1.16
N GLU A 285 -17.69 -10.15 1.49
CA GLU A 285 -17.89 -11.04 2.63
C GLU A 285 -16.98 -10.66 3.80
N PRO A 286 -17.44 -10.85 5.04
CA PRO A 286 -16.61 -10.71 6.24
C PRO A 286 -15.42 -11.66 6.22
N ARG A 287 -14.24 -11.14 6.61
CA ARG A 287 -12.98 -11.89 6.66
C ARG A 287 -12.54 -12.20 8.08
N VAL A 288 -13.00 -11.43 9.07
CA VAL A 288 -12.64 -11.55 10.49
C VAL A 288 -13.72 -12.33 11.23
N MET A 289 -14.99 -11.99 11.02
CA MET A 289 -16.13 -12.53 11.75
C MET A 289 -16.22 -14.07 11.74
N PRO A 290 -15.93 -14.79 10.62
CA PRO A 290 -15.92 -16.26 10.66
C PRO A 290 -14.93 -16.84 11.67
N HIS A 291 -13.73 -16.25 11.76
CA HIS A 291 -12.71 -16.68 12.72
C HIS A 291 -13.04 -16.28 14.15
N ALA A 292 -13.69 -15.13 14.35
CA ALA A 292 -14.15 -14.71 15.67
C ALA A 292 -15.23 -15.67 16.24
N ARG A 293 -16.17 -16.11 15.40
CA ARG A 293 -17.19 -17.12 15.77
C ARG A 293 -16.56 -18.47 16.09
N GLU A 294 -15.66 -18.95 15.25
CA GLU A 294 -14.93 -20.21 15.49
C GLU A 294 -14.23 -20.21 16.85
N LEU A 295 -13.72 -19.05 17.27
CA LEU A 295 -12.97 -18.88 18.52
C LEU A 295 -13.85 -18.42 19.70
N GLY A 296 -15.15 -18.21 19.51
CA GLY A 296 -16.10 -17.80 20.57
C GLY A 296 -15.86 -16.38 21.09
N VAL A 297 -15.39 -15.47 20.24
CA VAL A 297 -15.11 -14.06 20.59
C VAL A 297 -15.80 -13.07 19.66
N GLU A 298 -16.86 -13.51 18.98
CA GLU A 298 -17.63 -12.68 18.04
C GLU A 298 -18.25 -11.45 18.69
N SER A 299 -18.60 -11.53 19.97
CA SER A 299 -19.15 -10.39 20.73
C SER A 299 -18.17 -9.23 20.91
N LEU A 300 -16.88 -9.48 20.75
CA LEU A 300 -15.82 -8.46 20.81
C LEU A 300 -15.56 -7.78 19.49
N VAL A 301 -16.08 -8.31 18.37
CA VAL A 301 -15.66 -7.94 17.02
C VAL A 301 -16.75 -7.18 16.29
N HIS A 302 -16.39 -6.00 15.81
CA HIS A 302 -17.15 -5.24 14.83
C HIS A 302 -16.36 -5.22 13.53
N GLU A 303 -16.93 -5.79 12.46
CA GLU A 303 -16.29 -5.82 11.15
C GLU A 303 -17.12 -5.05 10.13
N HIS A 304 -16.46 -4.08 9.46
CA HIS A 304 -16.96 -3.43 8.26
C HIS A 304 -16.04 -3.84 7.10
N PRO A 305 -16.39 -4.89 6.34
CA PRO A 305 -15.47 -5.50 5.39
C PRO A 305 -15.23 -4.62 4.16
N ALA A 306 -16.16 -3.72 3.80
CA ALA A 306 -15.99 -2.78 2.71
C ALA A 306 -14.87 -1.77 3.02
N ARG A 307 -14.16 -1.36 1.96
CA ARG A 307 -13.11 -0.35 2.08
C ARG A 307 -13.71 1.00 2.44
N LEU A 308 -13.16 1.66 3.46
CA LEU A 308 -13.48 3.04 3.81
C LEU A 308 -12.84 4.03 2.81
N ASP A 309 -13.39 5.22 2.73
CA ASP A 309 -12.71 6.36 2.12
C ASP A 309 -11.45 6.71 2.92
N TYR A 310 -10.49 7.35 2.27
CA TYR A 310 -9.17 7.55 2.86
C TYR A 310 -9.20 8.33 4.17
N PHE A 311 -9.92 9.45 4.18
CA PHE A 311 -10.03 10.27 5.39
C PHE A 311 -10.87 9.62 6.49
N ASP A 312 -11.87 8.82 6.13
CA ASP A 312 -12.65 8.04 7.09
C ASP A 312 -11.76 6.97 7.76
N ALA A 313 -10.89 6.32 7.00
CA ALA A 313 -9.93 5.37 7.57
C ALA A 313 -8.95 6.06 8.53
N LEU A 314 -8.43 7.25 8.19
CA LEU A 314 -7.59 8.04 9.09
C LEU A 314 -8.35 8.53 10.33
N ALA A 315 -9.62 8.93 10.16
CA ALA A 315 -10.48 9.34 11.26
C ALA A 315 -10.76 8.18 12.23
N ALA A 316 -11.05 6.97 11.72
CA ALA A 316 -11.25 5.78 12.53
C ALA A 316 -10.03 5.46 13.40
N LEU A 317 -8.81 5.53 12.83
CA LEU A 317 -7.58 5.34 13.59
C LEU A 317 -7.45 6.36 14.73
N ARG A 318 -7.81 7.62 14.51
CA ARG A 318 -7.74 8.67 15.54
C ARG A 318 -8.86 8.59 16.59
N GLN A 319 -10.02 8.01 16.24
CA GLN A 319 -11.15 7.82 17.16
C GLN A 319 -10.95 6.63 18.10
N ALA A 320 -10.12 5.67 17.72
CA ALA A 320 -9.85 4.47 18.51
C ALA A 320 -9.11 4.80 19.82
N SER A 321 -9.31 3.96 20.84
CA SER A 321 -8.54 4.02 22.10
C SER A 321 -7.12 3.48 21.90
N ALA A 322 -6.98 2.46 21.05
CA ALA A 322 -5.70 1.85 20.68
C ALA A 322 -5.79 1.27 19.25
N LEU A 323 -4.64 0.91 18.68
CA LEU A 323 -4.56 0.40 17.33
C LEU A 323 -3.95 -1.00 17.28
N LEU A 324 -4.36 -1.78 16.28
CA LEU A 324 -3.81 -3.08 15.98
C LEU A 324 -3.08 -3.03 14.64
N LEU A 325 -1.83 -3.45 14.62
CA LEU A 325 -1.04 -3.69 13.43
C LEU A 325 -0.70 -5.18 13.32
N MET A 326 -0.99 -5.77 12.17
CA MET A 326 -0.68 -7.19 11.93
C MET A 326 0.09 -7.36 10.62
N GLY A 327 1.21 -8.06 10.69
CA GLY A 327 1.97 -8.53 9.54
C GLY A 327 1.43 -9.83 8.96
N SER A 328 1.93 -10.17 7.78
CA SER A 328 1.76 -11.48 7.16
C SER A 328 2.89 -12.42 7.55
N SER A 329 2.77 -13.70 7.16
CA SER A 329 3.86 -14.68 7.29
C SER A 329 5.08 -14.38 6.40
N GLU A 330 4.99 -13.38 5.52
CA GLU A 330 6.11 -12.96 4.68
C GLU A 330 7.11 -12.10 5.48
N PRO A 331 8.39 -12.51 5.56
CA PRO A 331 9.40 -11.83 6.39
C PRO A 331 9.64 -10.37 6.03
N HIS A 332 9.44 -10.01 4.77
CA HIS A 332 9.78 -8.68 4.22
C HIS A 332 8.55 -7.82 3.94
N TYR A 333 7.39 -8.22 4.46
CA TYR A 333 6.18 -7.43 4.27
C TYR A 333 6.26 -6.11 5.03
N THR A 334 6.25 -5.01 4.28
CA THR A 334 6.22 -3.64 4.83
C THR A 334 4.90 -2.98 4.44
N PRO A 335 3.89 -3.03 5.30
CA PRO A 335 2.61 -2.40 4.99
C PRO A 335 2.72 -0.88 5.15
N SER A 336 2.25 -0.14 4.15
CA SER A 336 2.11 1.33 4.21
C SER A 336 1.20 1.81 5.35
N LYS A 337 0.39 0.91 5.92
CA LYS A 337 -0.52 1.16 7.05
C LYS A 337 0.17 1.53 8.36
N VAL A 338 1.47 1.23 8.51
CA VAL A 338 2.21 1.57 9.72
C VAL A 338 2.27 3.08 9.94
N PHE A 339 2.43 3.87 8.88
CA PHE A 339 2.55 5.32 9.00
C PHE A 339 1.26 5.99 9.46
N PRO A 340 0.08 5.76 8.85
CA PRO A 340 -1.18 6.28 9.36
C PRO A 340 -1.45 5.89 10.82
N ALA A 341 -1.11 4.65 11.22
CA ALA A 341 -1.28 4.19 12.58
C ALA A 341 -0.37 4.96 13.56
N LEU A 342 0.92 5.14 13.23
CA LEU A 342 1.83 5.94 14.06
C LEU A 342 1.39 7.41 14.15
N LEU A 343 0.95 8.00 13.02
CA LEU A 343 0.49 9.39 12.97
C LEU A 343 -0.85 9.64 13.70
N ALA A 344 -1.62 8.59 14.01
CA ALA A 344 -2.83 8.70 14.81
C ALA A 344 -2.56 9.01 16.28
N ASN A 345 -1.32 8.85 16.76
CA ASN A 345 -0.89 9.10 18.15
C ASN A 345 -1.72 8.31 19.16
N ARG A 346 -1.92 7.01 18.91
CA ARG A 346 -2.63 6.09 19.79
C ARG A 346 -1.71 4.93 20.21
N PRO A 347 -1.92 4.33 21.39
CA PRO A 347 -1.20 3.12 21.79
C PRO A 347 -1.37 2.02 20.74
N LEU A 348 -0.33 1.24 20.47
CA LEU A 348 -0.29 0.23 19.43
C LEU A 348 -0.05 -1.17 20.03
N LEU A 349 -0.78 -2.18 19.51
CA LEU A 349 -0.38 -3.58 19.58
C LEU A 349 0.05 -4.02 18.20
N ALA A 350 1.27 -4.51 18.07
CA ALA A 350 1.86 -4.91 16.80
C ALA A 350 2.31 -6.38 16.83
N LEU A 351 1.88 -7.17 15.85
CA LEU A 351 2.31 -8.54 15.63
C LEU A 351 2.94 -8.68 14.24
N TYR A 352 4.26 -8.86 14.18
CA TYR A 352 5.00 -8.94 12.92
C TYR A 352 6.06 -10.05 12.95
N HIS A 353 6.45 -10.48 11.75
CA HIS A 353 7.65 -11.31 11.60
C HIS A 353 8.88 -10.53 12.10
N GLU A 354 9.80 -11.18 12.84
CA GLU A 354 10.99 -10.55 13.45
C GLU A 354 11.90 -9.82 12.44
N ARG A 355 11.90 -10.27 11.17
CA ARG A 355 12.65 -9.63 10.06
C ARG A 355 11.87 -8.53 9.32
N SER A 356 10.69 -8.15 9.80
CA SER A 356 9.92 -7.06 9.18
C SER A 356 10.59 -5.72 9.40
N THR A 357 10.65 -4.89 8.36
CA THR A 357 11.14 -3.50 8.45
C THR A 357 10.28 -2.61 9.34
N VAL A 358 9.06 -3.04 9.69
CA VAL A 358 8.19 -2.36 10.66
C VAL A 358 8.76 -2.38 12.07
N ILE A 359 9.46 -3.45 12.46
CA ILE A 359 10.00 -3.59 13.83
C ILE A 359 10.97 -2.44 14.19
N PRO A 360 12.04 -2.17 13.43
CA PRO A 360 12.92 -1.05 13.74
C PRO A 360 12.21 0.32 13.66
N MET A 361 11.21 0.49 12.79
CA MET A 361 10.40 1.72 12.74
C MET A 361 9.63 1.94 14.04
N LEU A 362 8.96 0.89 14.56
CA LEU A 362 8.23 0.96 15.81
C LEU A 362 9.17 1.22 17.00
N GLN A 363 10.33 0.56 17.02
CA GLN A 363 11.33 0.76 18.08
C GLN A 363 11.86 2.19 18.10
N ALA A 364 12.09 2.79 16.94
CA ALA A 364 12.60 4.16 16.83
C ALA A 364 11.51 5.21 17.11
N ALA A 365 10.30 5.06 16.53
CA ALA A 365 9.29 6.10 16.57
C ALA A 365 8.30 5.97 17.75
N ALA A 366 8.08 4.76 18.22
CA ALA A 366 7.07 4.44 19.26
C ALA A 366 7.59 3.40 20.24
N PRO A 367 8.65 3.67 21.02
CA PRO A 367 9.16 2.71 21.98
C PRO A 367 8.09 2.36 23.03
N SER A 368 8.21 1.18 23.64
CA SER A 368 7.30 0.76 24.71
C SER A 368 7.23 1.82 25.81
N PRO A 369 6.05 2.15 26.34
CA PRO A 369 4.76 1.48 26.17
C PRO A 369 3.90 1.98 25.01
N ALA A 370 4.37 2.90 24.15
CA ALA A 370 3.59 3.47 23.06
C ALA A 370 3.25 2.39 22.01
N ALA A 371 4.20 1.54 21.63
CA ALA A 371 3.94 0.34 20.84
C ALA A 371 4.37 -0.92 21.61
N ARG A 372 3.45 -1.85 21.78
CA ARG A 372 3.71 -3.20 22.31
C ARG A 372 3.88 -4.12 21.13
N THR A 373 5.12 -4.53 20.90
CA THR A 373 5.47 -5.34 19.74
C THR A 373 5.70 -6.79 20.17
N VAL A 374 4.98 -7.72 19.53
CA VAL A 374 5.19 -9.16 19.63
C VAL A 374 5.67 -9.66 18.28
N THR A 375 6.71 -10.49 18.27
CA THR A 375 7.28 -11.01 17.05
C THR A 375 7.14 -12.52 16.96
N PHE A 376 7.07 -13.02 15.74
CA PHE A 376 7.17 -14.42 15.36
C PHE A 376 8.26 -14.56 14.29
N GLY A 377 8.70 -15.77 14.00
CA GLY A 377 9.77 -16.00 13.03
C GLY A 377 10.11 -17.46 12.87
N ASP A 378 11.34 -17.72 12.45
CA ASP A 378 11.78 -19.08 12.15
C ASP A 378 11.83 -20.00 13.39
N THR A 379 12.08 -19.41 14.57
CA THR A 379 12.19 -20.15 15.85
C THR A 379 10.92 -20.12 16.69
N ARG A 380 9.95 -19.29 16.34
CA ARG A 380 8.71 -19.09 17.09
C ARG A 380 7.54 -18.96 16.14
N ALA A 381 6.67 -19.95 16.08
CA ALA A 381 5.48 -19.90 15.26
C ALA A 381 4.49 -18.82 15.73
N VAL A 382 3.64 -18.32 14.82
CA VAL A 382 2.62 -17.33 15.14
C VAL A 382 1.72 -17.80 16.29
N GLY A 383 1.34 -19.09 16.31
CA GLY A 383 0.52 -19.66 17.38
C GLY A 383 1.17 -19.61 18.77
N ASP A 384 2.50 -19.72 18.85
CA ASP A 384 3.25 -19.70 20.10
C ASP A 384 3.36 -18.30 20.71
N THR A 385 2.93 -17.27 19.95
CA THR A 385 2.91 -15.88 20.44
C THR A 385 1.68 -15.56 21.30
N VAL A 386 0.67 -16.43 21.34
CA VAL A 386 -0.63 -16.17 21.99
C VAL A 386 -0.50 -15.75 23.46
N PRO A 387 0.32 -16.40 24.33
CA PRO A 387 0.47 -15.95 25.70
C PRO A 387 1.06 -14.54 25.81
N CYS A 388 2.10 -14.24 25.05
CA CYS A 388 2.73 -12.90 25.06
C CYS A 388 1.81 -11.83 24.46
N LEU A 389 1.00 -12.19 23.43
CA LEU A 389 -0.03 -11.31 22.90
C LEU A 389 -1.11 -11.01 23.93
N ALA A 390 -1.51 -12.00 24.73
CA ALA A 390 -2.49 -11.82 25.80
C ALA A 390 -1.95 -10.87 26.87
N ASP A 391 -0.70 -11.04 27.29
CA ASP A 391 -0.07 -10.15 28.28
C ASP A 391 0.08 -8.70 27.71
N ALA A 392 0.50 -8.58 26.46
CA ALA A 392 0.61 -7.29 25.77
C ALA A 392 -0.77 -6.61 25.58
N LEU A 393 -1.81 -7.38 25.28
CA LEU A 393 -3.18 -6.90 25.13
C LEU A 393 -3.77 -6.45 26.47
N ALA A 394 -3.58 -7.21 27.54
CA ALA A 394 -4.02 -6.82 28.89
C ALA A 394 -3.32 -5.51 29.32
N ALA A 395 -2.02 -5.40 29.11
CA ALA A 395 -1.29 -4.17 29.39
C ALA A 395 -1.72 -2.99 28.49
N LEU A 396 -2.11 -3.24 27.23
CA LEU A 396 -2.67 -2.23 26.34
C LEU A 396 -4.01 -1.72 26.87
N ILE A 397 -4.91 -2.63 27.28
CA ILE A 397 -6.22 -2.28 27.85
C ILE A 397 -6.06 -1.40 29.09
N ALA A 398 -5.12 -1.72 29.95
CA ALA A 398 -4.85 -0.94 31.17
C ALA A 398 -4.36 0.49 30.89
N THR A 399 -3.73 0.73 29.73
CA THR A 399 -3.08 2.01 29.38
C THR A 399 -3.66 2.67 28.13
N ALA A 400 -4.76 2.18 27.59
CA ALA A 400 -5.29 2.63 26.29
C ALA A 400 -5.67 4.13 26.25
N HIS A 401 -6.00 4.72 27.39
CA HIS A 401 -6.35 6.15 27.49
C HIS A 401 -5.16 7.02 27.92
N ALA A 402 -3.99 6.44 28.17
CA ALA A 402 -2.80 7.20 28.48
C ALA A 402 -2.27 7.92 27.22
N PRO A 403 -1.77 9.16 27.36
CA PRO A 403 -1.12 9.83 26.26
C PRO A 403 0.12 9.06 25.82
N VAL A 404 0.28 8.93 24.49
CA VAL A 404 1.49 8.34 23.90
C VAL A 404 2.27 9.38 23.14
N HIS A 405 3.57 9.24 23.18
CA HIS A 405 4.47 10.06 22.36
C HIS A 405 5.00 9.23 21.19
N ILE A 406 4.80 9.76 19.99
CA ILE A 406 5.36 9.21 18.75
C ILE A 406 6.43 10.19 18.24
N ASP A 407 7.65 9.72 18.12
CA ASP A 407 8.73 10.54 17.57
C ASP A 407 8.62 10.58 16.02
N ARG A 408 8.03 11.66 15.52
CA ARG A 408 7.88 11.87 14.08
C ARG A 408 9.22 12.11 13.37
N ARG A 409 10.27 12.56 14.09
CA ARG A 409 11.59 12.75 13.50
C ARG A 409 12.21 11.42 13.11
N ALA A 410 11.97 10.39 13.91
CA ALA A 410 12.38 9.02 13.58
C ALA A 410 11.69 8.47 12.31
N LEU A 411 10.56 9.05 11.88
CA LEU A 411 9.85 8.69 10.66
C LEU A 411 10.26 9.50 9.43
N GLU A 412 11.09 10.55 9.61
CA GLU A 412 11.51 11.44 8.51
C GLU A 412 12.12 10.69 7.29
N PRO A 413 12.95 9.63 7.45
CA PRO A 413 13.49 8.89 6.31
C PRO A 413 12.42 8.26 5.38
N TRP A 414 11.18 8.13 5.86
CA TRP A 414 10.03 7.61 5.12
C TRP A 414 8.99 8.70 4.79
N SER A 415 9.29 9.97 5.05
CA SER A 415 8.43 11.06 4.60
C SER A 415 8.39 11.10 3.06
N ALA A 416 7.26 11.57 2.51
CA ALA A 416 7.11 11.77 1.08
C ALA A 416 8.23 12.68 0.51
N HIS A 417 8.63 13.69 1.28
CA HIS A 417 9.74 14.57 0.95
C HIS A 417 11.06 13.80 0.83
N ALA A 418 11.47 13.04 1.86
CA ALA A 418 12.72 12.28 1.83
C ALA A 418 12.72 11.20 0.73
N LEU A 419 11.59 10.54 0.50
CA LEU A 419 11.43 9.54 -0.55
C LEU A 419 11.49 10.15 -1.96
N ALA A 420 10.96 11.37 -2.14
CA ALA A 420 11.12 12.12 -3.38
C ALA A 420 12.60 12.47 -3.64
N GLY A 421 13.38 12.76 -2.60
CA GLY A 421 14.82 12.94 -2.70
C GLY A 421 15.56 11.68 -3.17
N ARG A 422 15.14 10.49 -2.69
CA ARG A 422 15.67 9.22 -3.20
C ARG A 422 15.36 9.01 -4.69
N LEU A 423 14.11 9.32 -5.10
CA LEU A 423 13.74 9.26 -6.52
C LEU A 423 14.54 10.25 -7.35
N ALA A 424 14.70 11.49 -6.89
CA ALA A 424 15.48 12.51 -7.57
C ALA A 424 16.94 12.07 -7.78
N SER A 425 17.56 11.42 -6.78
CA SER A 425 18.90 10.84 -6.91
C SER A 425 18.97 9.78 -8.01
N VAL A 426 17.98 8.91 -8.14
CA VAL A 426 17.89 7.95 -9.25
C VAL A 426 17.73 8.67 -10.58
N CYS A 427 16.86 9.70 -10.63
CA CYS A 427 16.68 10.53 -11.83
C CYS A 427 18.00 11.21 -12.26
N ASP A 428 18.78 11.74 -11.32
CA ASP A 428 20.07 12.37 -11.60
C ASP A 428 21.08 11.39 -12.22
N GLN A 429 21.14 10.16 -11.67
CA GLN A 429 22.04 9.12 -12.16
C GLN A 429 21.67 8.61 -13.57
N VAL A 430 20.39 8.58 -13.92
CA VAL A 430 19.95 8.09 -15.24
C VAL A 430 19.96 9.18 -16.31
N ALA A 431 19.84 10.45 -15.93
CA ALA A 431 19.86 11.60 -16.82
C ALA A 431 21.26 12.18 -17.04
N ALA A 432 22.28 11.68 -16.32
CA ALA A 432 23.69 11.96 -16.55
C ALA A 432 24.19 11.21 -17.78
#